data_5c091eb88a01648fa9263310b3506d73
#
_entry.id   5c091eb88a01648fa9263310b3506d73
#
_cell.length_a   1.000
_cell.length_b   1.000
_cell.length_c   1.000
_cell.angle_alpha   90.00
_cell.angle_beta   90.00
_cell.angle_gamma   90.00
#
_symmetry.space_group_name_H-M   'P 1'
#
loop_
_entity.id
_entity.type
_entity.pdbx_description
1 polymer ?
#
loop_
_entity_poly.entity_id
_entity_poly.type
_entity_poly.pdbx_seq_one_letter_code
_entity_poly.pdbx_strand_id
1 'polypeptide(L)'
;EIKQRPKDKPLSLHIEEKNRIEDFAINIPISAYKLIDRFWPGPLTLILQAKLEGKVGLRMPDNGIALEVIRQAGVPIVCPSANISGSPAPINFAEAIKDLDGLVDFAIDSGAAKLGVESSVVDLTLEPLRVLREGAIKKEDIEAAALEKIVLFICTGNSCRSVMAEALLEKNLKEKKRNDVKVLSAGIMLLSGLGPTHETIEVLKKEGIDISGHRSQKVTQDLLKKSDLILVMEGAHEERILKLLPQAKNRLFLLKEFAKMKDNNLDIPDPIGRSTGFYEMTLATIKEAVERVSEII
;
A
#
# COMPACT_ATOMS: atom_id res chain seq x y z
N GLU A 1 8.95 32.32 13.70
CA GLU A 1 9.11 33.26 14.83
C GLU A 1 8.01 33.03 15.89
N ILE A 2 6.71 33.01 15.53
CA ILE A 2 5.56 32.84 16.46
C ILE A 2 5.76 31.67 17.44
N LYS A 3 6.16 30.50 16.95
CA LYS A 3 6.34 29.30 17.76
C LYS A 3 7.63 29.22 18.56
N GLN A 4 8.59 30.13 18.37
CA GLN A 4 9.94 30.04 18.94
C GLN A 4 10.58 28.67 18.69
N ARG A 5 10.28 28.06 17.54
CA ARG A 5 10.73 26.71 17.17
C ARG A 5 12.21 26.72 16.82
N PRO A 6 13.02 25.79 17.35
CA PRO A 6 14.40 25.61 16.91
C PRO A 6 14.50 25.42 15.39
N LYS A 7 15.46 26.10 14.74
CA LYS A 7 15.61 26.09 13.27
C LYS A 7 15.98 24.71 12.71
N ASP A 8 16.63 23.89 13.50
CA ASP A 8 17.06 22.53 13.18
C ASP A 8 15.95 21.49 13.28
N LYS A 9 14.82 21.84 13.89
CA LYS A 9 13.69 20.91 14.02
C LYS A 9 12.89 20.83 12.71
N PRO A 10 12.89 19.69 11.98
CA PRO A 10 12.26 19.58 10.67
C PRO A 10 10.76 19.83 10.75
N LEU A 11 10.22 20.42 9.69
CA LEU A 11 8.78 20.66 9.51
C LEU A 11 8.22 19.58 8.58
N SER A 12 6.98 19.18 8.82
CA SER A 12 6.27 18.29 7.90
C SER A 12 5.35 19.07 6.97
N LEU A 13 5.37 18.66 5.70
CA LEU A 13 4.43 19.11 4.69
C LEU A 13 3.16 18.25 4.77
N HIS A 14 2.00 18.89 4.80
CA HIS A 14 0.73 18.21 4.69
C HIS A 14 0.21 18.27 3.26
N ILE A 15 -0.23 17.14 2.75
CA ILE A 15 -0.75 16.94 1.40
C ILE A 15 -2.19 16.42 1.44
N GLU A 16 -2.95 16.65 0.37
CA GLU A 16 -4.37 16.31 0.29
C GLU A 16 -4.64 14.95 -0.36
N GLU A 17 -3.64 14.38 -1.07
CA GLU A 17 -3.76 13.10 -1.78
C GLU A 17 -2.51 12.23 -1.61
N LYS A 18 -2.70 10.91 -1.52
CA LYS A 18 -1.63 9.94 -1.29
C LYS A 18 -0.54 9.96 -2.38
N ASN A 19 -0.93 10.14 -3.63
CA ASN A 19 -0.03 10.15 -4.79
C ASN A 19 0.90 11.38 -4.85
N ARG A 20 0.52 12.49 -4.15
CA ARG A 20 1.33 13.70 -4.09
C ARG A 20 2.71 13.50 -3.43
N ILE A 21 2.94 12.37 -2.75
CA ILE A 21 4.27 12.09 -2.19
C ILE A 21 5.37 12.12 -3.26
N GLU A 22 5.05 11.70 -4.48
CA GLU A 22 5.99 11.65 -5.61
C GLU A 22 6.34 13.04 -6.15
N ASP A 23 5.59 14.08 -5.78
CA ASP A 23 5.94 15.46 -6.11
C ASP A 23 7.11 15.98 -5.25
N PHE A 24 7.28 15.45 -4.03
CA PHE A 24 8.21 15.96 -3.03
C PHE A 24 9.35 15.01 -2.68
N ALA A 25 9.19 13.69 -2.93
CA ALA A 25 10.16 12.67 -2.58
C ALA A 25 10.66 11.88 -3.79
N ILE A 26 11.89 11.34 -3.65
CA ILE A 26 12.52 10.42 -4.61
C ILE A 26 12.91 9.12 -3.90
N ASN A 27 13.21 8.07 -4.67
CA ASN A 27 13.63 6.77 -4.14
C ASN A 27 12.68 6.25 -3.04
N ILE A 28 11.38 6.44 -3.24
CA ILE A 28 10.34 6.09 -2.26
C ILE A 28 10.30 4.56 -2.11
N PRO A 29 10.61 4.01 -0.92
CA PRO A 29 10.62 2.56 -0.71
C PRO A 29 9.20 1.97 -0.71
N ILE A 30 9.10 0.67 -0.99
CA ILE A 30 7.81 -0.06 -0.98
C ILE A 30 7.12 0.06 0.38
N SER A 31 7.88 0.01 1.47
CA SER A 31 7.36 0.19 2.83
C SER A 31 6.61 1.51 3.02
N ALA A 32 7.01 2.59 2.32
CA ALA A 32 6.27 3.86 2.36
C ALA A 32 4.85 3.69 1.80
N TYR A 33 4.69 3.03 0.65
CA TYR A 33 3.37 2.81 0.04
C TYR A 33 2.48 1.90 0.89
N LYS A 34 3.04 0.90 1.57
CA LYS A 34 2.32 0.05 2.53
C LYS A 34 1.82 0.85 3.73
N LEU A 35 2.68 1.67 4.31
CA LEU A 35 2.33 2.54 5.44
C LEU A 35 1.28 3.59 5.06
N ILE A 36 1.38 4.19 3.87
CA ILE A 36 0.39 5.11 3.31
C ILE A 36 -0.95 4.41 3.11
N ASP A 37 -0.95 3.22 2.54
CA ASP A 37 -2.19 2.46 2.29
C ASP A 37 -2.93 2.18 3.60
N ARG A 38 -2.20 1.84 4.66
CA ARG A 38 -2.76 1.43 5.95
C ARG A 38 -3.13 2.60 6.86
N PHE A 39 -2.34 3.69 6.86
CA PHE A 39 -2.43 4.71 7.89
C PHE A 39 -2.77 6.12 7.36
N TRP A 40 -2.90 6.33 6.05
CA TRP A 40 -3.31 7.62 5.48
C TRP A 40 -4.69 7.56 4.82
N PRO A 41 -5.54 8.59 5.02
CA PRO A 41 -5.29 9.78 5.86
C PRO A 41 -5.22 9.41 7.34
N GLY A 42 -4.30 10.06 8.09
CA GLY A 42 -4.15 9.71 9.50
C GLY A 42 -2.94 10.31 10.23
N PRO A 43 -2.67 9.78 11.44
CA PRO A 43 -1.67 10.33 12.33
C PRO A 43 -0.26 9.73 12.12
N LEU A 44 0.15 9.50 10.86
CA LEU A 44 1.50 9.04 10.50
C LEU A 44 2.21 10.08 9.66
N THR A 45 3.43 10.44 10.07
CA THR A 45 4.36 11.27 9.30
C THR A 45 5.50 10.41 8.78
N LEU A 46 5.71 10.41 7.47
CA LEU A 46 6.81 9.71 6.80
C LEU A 46 7.95 10.68 6.49
N ILE A 47 9.16 10.33 6.88
CA ILE A 47 10.37 11.04 6.46
C ILE A 47 10.97 10.28 5.29
N LEU A 48 11.11 10.97 4.16
CA LEU A 48 11.57 10.45 2.88
C LEU A 48 12.73 11.29 2.34
N GLN A 49 13.43 10.77 1.34
CA GLN A 49 14.45 11.55 0.62
C GLN A 49 13.74 12.62 -0.21
N ALA A 50 14.09 13.89 0.02
CA ALA A 50 13.50 15.01 -0.71
C ALA A 50 13.97 15.05 -2.16
N LYS A 51 13.12 15.54 -3.07
CA LYS A 51 13.48 15.79 -4.48
C LYS A 51 14.56 16.84 -4.65
N LEU A 52 14.57 17.85 -3.78
CA LEU A 52 15.54 18.92 -3.86
C LEU A 52 16.81 18.53 -3.11
N GLU A 53 16.81 18.66 -1.80
CA GLU A 53 17.97 18.35 -0.97
C GLU A 53 17.51 17.85 0.41
N GLY A 54 18.25 16.89 0.98
CA GLY A 54 18.02 16.39 2.32
C GLY A 54 16.78 15.49 2.44
N LYS A 55 16.02 15.69 3.52
CA LYS A 55 14.84 14.89 3.86
C LYS A 55 13.60 15.74 3.92
N VAL A 56 12.45 15.16 3.59
CA VAL A 56 11.13 15.77 3.71
C VAL A 56 10.22 14.91 4.59
N GLY A 57 9.55 15.55 5.55
CA GLY A 57 8.48 14.92 6.31
C GLY A 57 7.12 15.15 5.61
N LEU A 58 6.38 14.09 5.31
CA LEU A 58 5.08 14.16 4.63
C LEU A 58 3.98 13.53 5.47
N ARG A 59 2.79 14.11 5.44
CA ARG A 59 1.60 13.57 6.09
C ARG A 59 0.34 13.94 5.32
N MET A 60 -0.63 13.02 5.27
CA MET A 60 -2.01 13.31 4.84
C MET A 60 -2.90 13.28 6.10
N PRO A 61 -3.43 14.43 6.55
CA PRO A 61 -4.22 14.49 7.79
C PRO A 61 -5.61 13.88 7.62
N ASP A 62 -6.15 13.23 8.68
CA ASP A 62 -7.56 12.79 8.74
C ASP A 62 -8.44 13.91 9.29
N ASN A 63 -8.53 15.01 8.56
CA ASN A 63 -9.42 16.13 8.88
C ASN A 63 -9.88 16.79 7.59
N GLY A 64 -11.19 16.75 7.33
CA GLY A 64 -11.78 17.24 6.07
C GLY A 64 -11.55 18.74 5.83
N ILE A 65 -11.57 19.57 6.88
CA ILE A 65 -11.30 21.00 6.78
C ILE A 65 -9.84 21.24 6.39
N ALA A 66 -8.90 20.55 7.05
CA ALA A 66 -7.48 20.66 6.74
C ALA A 66 -7.18 20.20 5.28
N LEU A 67 -7.77 19.08 4.85
CA LEU A 67 -7.62 18.59 3.46
C LEU A 67 -8.18 19.59 2.45
N GLU A 68 -9.34 20.21 2.75
CA GLU A 68 -9.93 21.19 1.86
C GLU A 68 -9.10 22.48 1.78
N VAL A 69 -8.56 22.95 2.91
CA VAL A 69 -7.64 24.11 2.92
C VAL A 69 -6.40 23.82 2.07
N ILE A 70 -5.79 22.63 2.20
CA ILE A 70 -4.63 22.25 1.39
C ILE A 70 -5.00 22.19 -0.09
N ARG A 71 -6.15 21.61 -0.42
CA ARG A 71 -6.63 21.49 -1.80
C ARG A 71 -6.85 22.86 -2.44
N GLN A 72 -7.51 23.79 -1.74
CA GLN A 72 -7.77 25.14 -2.25
C GLN A 72 -6.51 26.00 -2.33
N ALA A 73 -5.54 25.78 -1.42
CA ALA A 73 -4.24 26.44 -1.52
C ALA A 73 -3.45 26.02 -2.77
N GLY A 74 -3.71 24.83 -3.31
CA GLY A 74 -3.00 24.29 -4.49
C GLY A 74 -1.53 23.94 -4.24
N VAL A 75 -1.06 24.08 -3.00
CA VAL A 75 0.31 23.81 -2.56
C VAL A 75 0.29 23.08 -1.21
N PRO A 76 1.31 22.27 -0.91
CA PRO A 76 1.42 21.65 0.41
C PRO A 76 1.60 22.70 1.51
N ILE A 77 1.03 22.44 2.66
CA ILE A 77 1.08 23.36 3.80
C ILE A 77 1.98 22.80 4.88
N VAL A 78 2.84 23.64 5.44
CA VAL A 78 3.64 23.29 6.62
C VAL A 78 2.76 23.40 7.85
N CYS A 79 2.52 22.29 8.56
CA CYS A 79 1.60 22.23 9.70
C CYS A 79 2.30 21.75 10.97
N PRO A 80 2.95 22.64 11.75
CA PRO A 80 3.36 22.33 13.10
C PRO A 80 2.14 22.32 14.04
N SER A 81 2.32 21.80 15.28
CA SER A 81 1.30 21.91 16.33
C SER A 81 0.99 23.36 16.67
N ALA A 82 -0.26 23.68 17.02
CA ALA A 82 -0.74 25.06 17.26
C ALA A 82 -0.44 25.55 18.70
N ASN A 83 0.84 25.51 19.12
CA ASN A 83 1.34 25.91 20.44
C ASN A 83 2.72 26.56 20.34
N ILE A 84 3.15 27.25 21.38
CA ILE A 84 4.55 27.66 21.53
C ILE A 84 5.41 26.41 21.73
N SER A 85 6.62 26.43 21.19
CA SER A 85 7.52 25.26 21.23
C SER A 85 7.91 24.94 22.68
N GLY A 86 7.64 23.68 23.10
CA GLY A 86 7.86 23.21 24.46
C GLY A 86 6.60 23.11 25.31
N SER A 87 5.51 23.80 24.96
CA SER A 87 4.20 23.65 25.59
C SER A 87 3.49 22.39 25.11
N PRO A 88 2.54 21.82 25.84
CA PRO A 88 1.66 20.75 25.38
C PRO A 88 0.91 21.14 24.11
N ALA A 89 0.71 20.18 23.20
CA ALA A 89 -0.10 20.42 22.00
C ALA A 89 -1.57 20.62 22.41
N PRO A 90 -2.27 21.66 21.91
CA PRO A 90 -3.66 21.92 22.25
C PRO A 90 -4.56 20.84 21.67
N ILE A 91 -5.62 20.48 22.38
CA ILE A 91 -6.61 19.50 21.95
C ILE A 91 -7.92 20.14 21.47
N ASN A 92 -8.06 21.44 21.58
CA ASN A 92 -9.22 22.20 21.08
C ASN A 92 -8.83 23.63 20.72
N PHE A 93 -9.75 24.35 20.07
CA PHE A 93 -9.55 25.71 19.61
C PHE A 93 -9.26 26.69 20.76
N ALA A 94 -9.97 26.57 21.88
CA ALA A 94 -9.81 27.47 23.01
C ALA A 94 -8.40 27.36 23.64
N GLU A 95 -7.81 26.19 23.65
CA GLU A 95 -6.43 25.99 24.09
C GLU A 95 -5.41 26.57 23.08
N ALA A 96 -5.65 26.33 21.78
CA ALA A 96 -4.76 26.82 20.72
C ALA A 96 -4.72 28.35 20.68
N ILE A 97 -5.86 29.00 20.82
CA ILE A 97 -5.95 30.46 20.72
C ILE A 97 -5.31 31.18 21.90
N LYS A 98 -5.19 30.54 23.09
CA LYS A 98 -4.49 31.14 24.24
C LYS A 98 -3.05 31.52 23.92
N ASP A 99 -2.37 30.70 23.10
CA ASP A 99 -0.98 30.91 22.73
C ASP A 99 -0.82 31.74 21.45
N LEU A 100 -1.85 31.79 20.61
CA LEU A 100 -1.73 32.27 19.23
C LEU A 100 -2.58 33.51 18.93
N ASP A 101 -3.45 33.97 19.86
CA ASP A 101 -4.28 35.15 19.66
C ASP A 101 -3.42 36.39 19.39
N GLY A 102 -3.79 37.17 18.37
CA GLY A 102 -3.03 38.31 17.91
C GLY A 102 -1.70 38.00 17.21
N LEU A 103 -1.31 36.73 17.12
CA LEU A 103 -0.07 36.29 16.46
C LEU A 103 -0.30 35.64 15.09
N VAL A 104 -1.55 35.29 14.75
CA VAL A 104 -1.96 34.70 13.48
C VAL A 104 -2.99 35.54 12.77
N ASP A 105 -2.98 35.53 11.44
CA ASP A 105 -3.93 36.31 10.63
C ASP A 105 -5.33 35.69 10.64
N PHE A 106 -5.40 34.33 10.68
CA PHE A 106 -6.65 33.59 10.69
C PHE A 106 -6.54 32.36 11.60
N ALA A 107 -7.66 32.03 12.22
CA ALA A 107 -7.81 30.78 12.99
C ALA A 107 -9.17 30.13 12.62
N ILE A 108 -9.14 28.83 12.34
CA ILE A 108 -10.33 28.05 11.99
C ILE A 108 -10.62 27.08 13.12
N ASP A 109 -11.78 27.21 13.74
CA ASP A 109 -12.25 26.22 14.72
C ASP A 109 -12.84 25.02 13.98
N SER A 110 -12.15 23.90 14.04
CA SER A 110 -12.60 22.61 13.48
C SER A 110 -13.08 21.63 14.57
N GLY A 111 -13.34 22.12 15.76
CA GLY A 111 -13.69 21.32 16.92
C GLY A 111 -12.49 20.71 17.64
N ALA A 112 -12.77 19.78 18.55
CA ALA A 112 -11.73 19.10 19.34
C ALA A 112 -10.91 18.13 18.47
N ALA A 113 -9.62 17.96 18.83
CA ALA A 113 -8.75 16.98 18.22
C ALA A 113 -9.24 15.55 18.51
N LYS A 114 -9.48 14.75 17.47
CA LYS A 114 -10.04 13.38 17.60
C LYS A 114 -9.20 12.48 18.50
N LEU A 115 -7.89 12.57 18.43
CA LEU A 115 -6.96 11.67 19.11
C LEU A 115 -6.28 12.30 20.33
N GLY A 116 -6.13 13.62 20.37
CA GLY A 116 -5.46 14.34 21.46
C GLY A 116 -3.97 14.03 21.63
N VAL A 117 -3.37 13.31 20.68
CA VAL A 117 -1.95 12.93 20.68
C VAL A 117 -1.31 13.25 19.35
N GLU A 118 0.02 13.43 19.38
CA GLU A 118 0.78 13.74 18.18
C GLU A 118 0.84 12.55 17.19
N SER A 119 1.18 12.84 15.92
CA SER A 119 1.44 11.81 14.92
C SER A 119 2.68 10.99 15.28
N SER A 120 2.68 9.71 14.95
CA SER A 120 3.90 8.91 14.89
C SER A 120 4.76 9.37 13.72
N VAL A 121 6.09 9.27 13.87
CA VAL A 121 7.06 9.71 12.86
C VAL A 121 8.02 8.58 12.55
N VAL A 122 8.12 8.21 11.28
CA VAL A 122 9.02 7.14 10.82
C VAL A 122 9.97 7.67 9.75
N ASP A 123 11.27 7.37 9.90
CA ASP A 123 12.31 7.66 8.92
C ASP A 123 12.52 6.44 8.02
N LEU A 124 12.15 6.59 6.75
CA LEU A 124 12.27 5.58 5.70
C LEU A 124 13.48 5.82 4.79
N THR A 125 14.33 6.76 5.13
CA THR A 125 15.61 6.99 4.42
C THR A 125 16.73 6.11 4.96
N LEU A 126 16.46 5.33 6.00
CA LEU A 126 17.38 4.42 6.67
C LEU A 126 16.94 2.97 6.47
N GLU A 127 17.90 2.06 6.44
CA GLU A 127 17.66 0.60 6.52
C GLU A 127 18.44 0.02 7.70
N PRO A 128 17.73 -0.64 8.64
CA PRO A 128 16.26 -0.73 8.76
C PRO A 128 15.60 0.64 9.02
N LEU A 129 14.31 0.76 8.67
CA LEU A 129 13.51 1.96 8.98
C LEU A 129 13.57 2.27 10.48
N ARG A 130 13.41 3.56 10.84
CA ARG A 130 13.47 3.97 12.23
C ARG A 130 12.23 4.78 12.64
N VAL A 131 11.53 4.32 13.65
CA VAL A 131 10.47 5.11 14.30
C VAL A 131 11.14 6.15 15.19
N LEU A 132 11.04 7.42 14.79
CA LEU A 132 11.66 8.54 15.52
C LEU A 132 10.78 9.05 16.65
N ARG A 133 9.46 8.88 16.54
CA ARG A 133 8.49 9.23 17.56
C ARG A 133 7.33 8.27 17.50
N GLU A 134 7.04 7.64 18.61
CA GLU A 134 5.80 6.94 18.83
C GLU A 134 4.73 7.94 19.28
N GLY A 135 3.64 8.02 18.54
CA GLY A 135 2.50 8.89 18.79
C GLY A 135 1.21 8.08 18.81
N ALA A 136 0.24 8.48 17.98
CA ALA A 136 -1.05 7.79 17.92
C ALA A 136 -1.00 6.36 17.38
N ILE A 137 0.05 6.00 16.64
CA ILE A 137 0.27 4.65 16.11
C ILE A 137 1.48 4.06 16.81
N LYS A 138 1.35 2.84 17.33
CA LYS A 138 2.41 2.13 18.03
C LYS A 138 3.53 1.73 17.07
N LYS A 139 4.75 1.67 17.59
CA LYS A 139 5.94 1.28 16.85
C LYS A 139 5.77 -0.10 16.21
N GLU A 140 5.25 -1.06 16.96
CA GLU A 140 5.04 -2.45 16.51
C GLU A 140 4.09 -2.51 15.31
N ASP A 141 3.02 -1.70 15.30
CA ASP A 141 2.07 -1.64 14.19
C ASP A 141 2.68 -1.04 12.92
N ILE A 142 3.57 -0.04 13.07
CA ILE A 142 4.30 0.57 11.97
C ILE A 142 5.29 -0.44 11.37
N GLU A 143 6.09 -1.08 12.22
CA GLU A 143 7.08 -2.07 11.80
C GLU A 143 6.41 -3.28 11.13
N ALA A 144 5.35 -3.81 11.73
CA ALA A 144 4.59 -4.92 11.15
C ALA A 144 4.02 -4.58 9.77
N ALA A 145 3.43 -3.39 9.61
CA ALA A 145 2.88 -2.95 8.33
C ALA A 145 3.95 -2.70 7.26
N ALA A 146 5.11 -2.19 7.66
CA ALA A 146 6.22 -1.92 6.74
C ALA A 146 6.91 -3.20 6.27
N LEU A 147 7.01 -4.21 7.14
CA LEU A 147 7.71 -5.48 6.89
C LEU A 147 6.81 -6.56 6.28
N GLU A 148 5.48 -6.43 6.35
CA GLU A 148 4.55 -7.36 5.72
C GLU A 148 4.88 -7.54 4.23
N LYS A 149 5.21 -8.75 3.79
CA LYS A 149 5.43 -9.02 2.36
C LYS A 149 4.10 -9.06 1.63
N ILE A 150 4.00 -8.41 0.48
CA ILE A 150 2.81 -8.44 -0.38
C ILE A 150 3.14 -9.12 -1.70
N VAL A 151 2.49 -10.26 -1.96
CA VAL A 151 2.54 -10.99 -3.23
C VAL A 151 1.25 -10.72 -3.99
N LEU A 152 1.37 -10.21 -5.22
CA LEU A 152 0.25 -9.86 -6.08
C LEU A 152 0.22 -10.73 -7.32
N PHE A 153 -0.86 -11.51 -7.50
CA PHE A 153 -1.11 -12.27 -8.73
C PHE A 153 -1.97 -11.47 -9.70
N ILE A 154 -1.59 -11.43 -10.97
CA ILE A 154 -2.31 -10.70 -12.00
C ILE A 154 -2.66 -11.60 -13.19
N CYS A 155 -3.91 -11.53 -13.62
CA CYS A 155 -4.38 -12.12 -14.86
C CYS A 155 -5.26 -11.12 -15.63
N THR A 156 -6.01 -11.58 -16.64
CA THR A 156 -6.88 -10.74 -17.45
C THR A 156 -8.06 -10.19 -16.64
N GLY A 157 -8.94 -11.07 -16.15
CA GLY A 157 -10.24 -10.71 -15.55
C GLY A 157 -10.30 -10.76 -14.02
N ASN A 158 -9.30 -11.31 -13.35
CA ASN A 158 -9.32 -11.58 -11.90
C ASN A 158 -10.54 -12.44 -11.48
N SER A 159 -10.85 -13.46 -12.29
CA SER A 159 -11.97 -14.38 -12.06
C SER A 159 -11.58 -15.86 -12.10
N CYS A 160 -10.39 -16.18 -12.63
CA CYS A 160 -9.89 -17.55 -12.77
C CYS A 160 -8.45 -17.68 -12.25
N ARG A 161 -7.44 -17.53 -13.11
CA ARG A 161 -6.03 -17.88 -12.85
C ARG A 161 -5.42 -17.16 -11.62
N SER A 162 -5.54 -15.85 -11.53
CA SER A 162 -4.98 -15.10 -10.39
C SER A 162 -5.70 -15.42 -9.08
N VAL A 163 -7.00 -15.75 -9.14
CA VAL A 163 -7.79 -16.17 -7.97
C VAL A 163 -7.36 -17.55 -7.51
N MET A 164 -7.13 -18.50 -8.46
CA MET A 164 -6.58 -19.82 -8.12
C MET A 164 -5.22 -19.69 -7.41
N ALA A 165 -4.34 -18.84 -7.95
CA ALA A 165 -3.00 -18.65 -7.38
C ALA A 165 -3.04 -17.99 -5.99
N GLU A 166 -3.85 -16.96 -5.80
CA GLU A 166 -4.09 -16.31 -4.50
C GLU A 166 -4.56 -17.33 -3.47
N ALA A 167 -5.65 -18.03 -3.74
CA ALA A 167 -6.27 -18.97 -2.82
C ALA A 167 -5.35 -20.15 -2.44
N LEU A 168 -4.59 -20.67 -3.41
CA LEU A 168 -3.62 -21.75 -3.16
C LEU A 168 -2.44 -21.25 -2.33
N LEU A 169 -1.89 -20.05 -2.61
CA LEU A 169 -0.78 -19.52 -1.83
C LEU A 169 -1.21 -19.19 -0.40
N GLU A 170 -2.39 -18.59 -0.21
CA GLU A 170 -2.94 -18.35 1.12
C GLU A 170 -3.08 -19.65 1.95
N LYS A 171 -3.59 -20.72 1.31
CA LYS A 171 -3.68 -22.04 1.94
C LYS A 171 -2.30 -22.56 2.36
N ASN A 172 -1.32 -22.54 1.46
CA ASN A 172 0.05 -23.03 1.72
C ASN A 172 0.72 -22.22 2.84
N LEU A 173 0.57 -20.89 2.83
CA LEU A 173 1.14 -20.01 3.86
C LEU A 173 0.49 -20.26 5.23
N LYS A 174 -0.82 -20.45 5.27
CA LYS A 174 -1.54 -20.80 6.50
C LYS A 174 -1.07 -22.13 7.10
N GLU A 175 -0.90 -23.16 6.26
CA GLU A 175 -0.36 -24.46 6.68
C GLU A 175 1.07 -24.35 7.23
N LYS A 176 1.89 -23.47 6.64
CA LYS A 176 3.26 -23.16 7.06
C LYS A 176 3.32 -22.14 8.22
N LYS A 177 2.20 -21.64 8.73
CA LYS A 177 2.09 -20.60 9.77
C LYS A 177 2.84 -19.30 9.43
N ARG A 178 2.90 -18.95 8.13
CA ARG A 178 3.51 -17.72 7.61
C ARG A 178 2.45 -16.59 7.59
N ASN A 179 2.43 -15.79 8.65
CA ASN A 179 1.51 -14.65 8.79
C ASN A 179 2.12 -13.31 8.36
N ASP A 180 3.36 -13.34 7.91
CA ASP A 180 4.15 -12.19 7.46
C ASP A 180 3.99 -11.90 5.97
N VAL A 181 3.22 -12.70 5.25
CA VAL A 181 2.96 -12.57 3.82
C VAL A 181 1.46 -12.35 3.57
N LYS A 182 1.13 -11.26 2.91
CA LYS A 182 -0.21 -10.97 2.40
C LYS A 182 -0.28 -11.32 0.93
N VAL A 183 -1.30 -12.06 0.54
CA VAL A 183 -1.54 -12.44 -0.85
C VAL A 183 -2.69 -11.61 -1.40
N LEU A 184 -2.56 -11.14 -2.63
CA LEU A 184 -3.58 -10.35 -3.34
C LEU A 184 -3.66 -10.82 -4.78
N SER A 185 -4.82 -10.61 -5.42
CA SER A 185 -4.95 -10.79 -6.87
C SER A 185 -5.67 -9.62 -7.52
N ALA A 186 -5.40 -9.37 -8.81
CA ALA A 186 -6.04 -8.32 -9.59
C ALA A 186 -6.14 -8.70 -11.08
N GLY A 187 -6.94 -7.96 -11.84
CA GLY A 187 -7.07 -8.08 -13.29
C GLY A 187 -6.65 -6.83 -14.05
N ILE A 188 -6.15 -7.01 -15.27
CA ILE A 188 -5.82 -5.89 -16.15
C ILE A 188 -7.04 -5.28 -16.84
N MET A 189 -8.20 -5.95 -16.82
CA MET A 189 -9.46 -5.44 -17.37
C MET A 189 -10.04 -4.31 -16.52
N LEU A 190 -10.90 -3.50 -17.15
CA LEU A 190 -11.53 -2.35 -16.50
C LEU A 190 -12.66 -2.72 -15.53
N LEU A 191 -13.26 -3.90 -15.69
CA LEU A 191 -14.38 -4.36 -14.86
C LEU A 191 -13.89 -4.88 -13.51
N SER A 192 -14.61 -4.53 -12.47
CA SER A 192 -14.36 -4.97 -11.09
C SER A 192 -15.68 -5.33 -10.38
N GLY A 193 -15.58 -6.07 -9.26
CA GLY A 193 -16.75 -6.47 -8.47
C GLY A 193 -17.44 -7.75 -8.96
N LEU A 194 -16.93 -8.40 -10.01
CA LEU A 194 -17.44 -9.67 -10.50
C LEU A 194 -16.97 -10.84 -9.61
N GLY A 195 -17.81 -11.84 -9.45
CA GLY A 195 -17.43 -13.10 -8.81
C GLY A 195 -16.46 -13.91 -9.67
N PRO A 196 -15.84 -14.97 -9.10
CA PRO A 196 -15.09 -15.95 -9.86
C PRO A 196 -16.01 -16.72 -10.79
N THR A 197 -15.44 -17.34 -11.85
CA THR A 197 -16.25 -18.22 -12.72
C THR A 197 -16.71 -19.45 -11.95
N HIS A 198 -17.83 -20.04 -12.38
CA HIS A 198 -18.38 -21.24 -11.75
C HIS A 198 -17.35 -22.38 -11.72
N GLU A 199 -16.66 -22.60 -12.83
CA GLU A 199 -15.62 -23.62 -12.95
C GLU A 199 -14.45 -23.39 -12.01
N THR A 200 -14.05 -22.11 -11.78
CA THR A 200 -13.01 -21.78 -10.81
C THR A 200 -13.43 -22.15 -9.39
N ILE A 201 -14.70 -21.88 -9.03
CA ILE A 201 -15.26 -22.29 -7.73
C ILE A 201 -15.25 -23.80 -7.60
N GLU A 202 -15.70 -24.53 -8.62
CA GLU A 202 -15.79 -25.99 -8.59
C GLU A 202 -14.41 -26.65 -8.40
N VAL A 203 -13.39 -26.21 -9.17
CA VAL A 203 -12.08 -26.84 -9.09
C VAL A 203 -11.36 -26.52 -7.77
N LEU A 204 -11.50 -25.30 -7.22
CA LEU A 204 -10.94 -24.97 -5.91
C LEU A 204 -11.69 -25.61 -4.74
N LYS A 205 -12.99 -25.86 -4.89
CA LYS A 205 -13.75 -26.62 -3.89
C LYS A 205 -13.23 -28.05 -3.74
N LYS A 206 -12.75 -28.69 -4.82
CA LYS A 206 -12.08 -30.00 -4.76
C LYS A 206 -10.79 -29.96 -3.93
N GLU A 207 -10.11 -28.81 -3.89
CA GLU A 207 -8.94 -28.56 -3.03
C GLU A 207 -9.32 -28.13 -1.59
N GLY A 208 -10.62 -28.12 -1.25
CA GLY A 208 -11.12 -27.69 0.05
C GLY A 208 -11.06 -26.17 0.27
N ILE A 209 -11.04 -25.38 -0.81
CA ILE A 209 -10.96 -23.91 -0.76
C ILE A 209 -12.27 -23.31 -1.22
N ASP A 210 -12.86 -22.43 -0.40
CA ASP A 210 -14.03 -21.63 -0.74
C ASP A 210 -13.64 -20.22 -1.14
N ILE A 211 -13.97 -19.84 -2.37
CA ILE A 211 -13.72 -18.50 -2.93
C ILE A 211 -15.01 -17.76 -3.29
N SER A 212 -16.18 -18.20 -2.79
CA SER A 212 -17.49 -17.60 -3.11
C SER A 212 -17.56 -16.10 -2.76
N GLY A 213 -16.79 -15.68 -1.76
CA GLY A 213 -16.67 -14.28 -1.34
C GLY A 213 -15.76 -13.42 -2.21
N HIS A 214 -14.99 -14.00 -3.13
CA HIS A 214 -14.07 -13.23 -3.97
C HIS A 214 -14.82 -12.23 -4.86
N ARG A 215 -14.24 -11.03 -5.00
CA ARG A 215 -14.70 -10.00 -5.94
C ARG A 215 -13.50 -9.47 -6.71
N SER A 216 -13.62 -9.53 -8.04
CA SER A 216 -12.56 -9.07 -8.93
C SER A 216 -12.23 -7.60 -8.69
N GLN A 217 -10.95 -7.27 -8.68
CA GLN A 217 -10.45 -5.91 -8.61
C GLN A 217 -9.52 -5.59 -9.77
N LYS A 218 -9.57 -4.33 -10.20
CA LYS A 218 -8.68 -3.85 -11.25
C LYS A 218 -7.29 -3.59 -10.66
N VAL A 219 -6.26 -3.90 -11.44
CA VAL A 219 -4.89 -3.47 -11.11
C VAL A 219 -4.78 -1.94 -11.13
N THR A 220 -4.18 -1.37 -10.10
CA THR A 220 -3.91 0.06 -9.98
C THR A 220 -2.43 0.31 -9.71
N GLN A 221 -1.95 1.51 -9.98
CA GLN A 221 -0.56 1.87 -9.63
C GLN A 221 -0.30 1.72 -8.13
N ASP A 222 -1.24 2.11 -7.28
CA ASP A 222 -1.11 2.01 -5.82
C ASP A 222 -0.96 0.54 -5.39
N LEU A 223 -1.75 -0.37 -5.99
CA LEU A 223 -1.63 -1.79 -5.72
C LEU A 223 -0.26 -2.33 -6.15
N LEU A 224 0.23 -1.92 -7.31
CA LEU A 224 1.55 -2.30 -7.81
C LEU A 224 2.68 -1.73 -6.93
N LYS A 225 2.60 -0.45 -6.53
CA LYS A 225 3.64 0.23 -5.75
C LYS A 225 3.87 -0.41 -4.39
N LYS A 226 2.83 -0.89 -3.73
CA LYS A 226 2.93 -1.53 -2.40
C LYS A 226 3.26 -3.03 -2.44
N SER A 227 3.26 -3.67 -3.61
CA SER A 227 3.55 -5.11 -3.75
C SER A 227 5.05 -5.37 -3.83
N ASP A 228 5.55 -6.31 -3.05
CA ASP A 228 6.97 -6.71 -3.05
C ASP A 228 7.29 -7.66 -4.19
N LEU A 229 6.32 -8.50 -4.57
CA LEU A 229 6.42 -9.46 -5.66
C LEU A 229 5.14 -9.42 -6.50
N ILE A 230 5.30 -9.33 -7.81
CA ILE A 230 4.18 -9.31 -8.76
C ILE A 230 4.35 -10.50 -9.71
N LEU A 231 3.37 -11.39 -9.72
CA LEU A 231 3.37 -12.60 -10.51
C LEU A 231 2.23 -12.57 -11.51
N VAL A 232 2.57 -12.66 -12.80
CA VAL A 232 1.61 -12.59 -13.90
C VAL A 232 1.48 -13.92 -14.62
N MET A 233 0.38 -14.14 -15.32
CA MET A 233 0.05 -15.42 -15.95
C MET A 233 0.56 -15.54 -17.39
N GLU A 234 0.78 -14.42 -18.08
CA GLU A 234 1.18 -14.36 -19.50
C GLU A 234 2.05 -13.14 -19.75
N GLY A 235 2.92 -13.20 -20.78
CA GLY A 235 3.77 -12.09 -21.19
C GLY A 235 3.00 -10.81 -21.55
N ALA A 236 1.78 -10.94 -22.07
CA ALA A 236 0.92 -9.79 -22.35
C ALA A 236 0.53 -9.01 -21.05
N HIS A 237 0.39 -9.72 -19.94
CA HIS A 237 0.18 -9.08 -18.63
C HIS A 237 1.42 -8.32 -18.18
N GLU A 238 2.60 -8.92 -18.33
CA GLU A 238 3.88 -8.30 -18.00
C GLU A 238 4.06 -6.97 -18.75
N GLU A 239 3.90 -6.99 -20.07
CA GLU A 239 3.99 -5.78 -20.90
C GLU A 239 3.02 -4.69 -20.44
N ARG A 240 1.78 -5.07 -20.08
CA ARG A 240 0.76 -4.13 -19.62
C ARG A 240 1.15 -3.50 -18.28
N ILE A 241 1.70 -4.29 -17.35
CA ILE A 241 2.14 -3.81 -16.04
C ILE A 241 3.35 -2.89 -16.18
N LEU A 242 4.32 -3.22 -17.03
CA LEU A 242 5.49 -2.38 -17.29
C LEU A 242 5.13 -1.04 -17.93
N LYS A 243 4.08 -1.00 -18.79
CA LYS A 243 3.54 0.29 -19.29
C LYS A 243 2.89 1.12 -18.20
N LEU A 244 2.27 0.48 -17.20
CA LEU A 244 1.59 1.18 -16.09
C LEU A 244 2.58 1.63 -15.01
N LEU A 245 3.60 0.81 -14.70
CA LEU A 245 4.61 1.05 -13.67
C LEU A 245 5.97 0.46 -14.10
N PRO A 246 6.78 1.18 -14.89
CA PRO A 246 8.08 0.68 -15.36
C PRO A 246 9.03 0.24 -14.23
N GLN A 247 8.94 0.89 -13.07
CA GLN A 247 9.75 0.59 -11.89
C GLN A 247 9.47 -0.79 -11.27
N ALA A 248 8.37 -1.45 -11.67
CA ALA A 248 8.06 -2.79 -11.20
C ALA A 248 8.97 -3.89 -11.78
N LYS A 249 9.78 -3.59 -12.81
CA LYS A 249 10.57 -4.56 -13.59
C LYS A 249 11.35 -5.58 -12.74
N ASN A 250 11.99 -5.14 -11.67
CA ASN A 250 12.85 -6.01 -10.84
C ASN A 250 12.08 -6.91 -9.87
N ARG A 251 10.74 -6.83 -9.83
CA ARG A 251 9.85 -7.59 -8.94
C ARG A 251 8.61 -8.12 -9.65
N LEU A 252 8.61 -8.08 -10.96
CA LEU A 252 7.57 -8.56 -11.85
C LEU A 252 8.11 -9.74 -12.64
N PHE A 253 7.42 -10.89 -12.56
CA PHE A 253 7.83 -12.13 -13.21
C PHE A 253 6.60 -12.88 -13.72
N LEU A 254 6.79 -13.71 -14.74
CA LEU A 254 5.84 -14.77 -15.05
C LEU A 254 5.81 -15.79 -13.89
N LEU A 255 4.64 -16.29 -13.55
CA LEU A 255 4.47 -17.22 -12.41
C LEU A 255 5.35 -18.47 -12.57
N LYS A 256 5.35 -19.08 -13.76
CA LYS A 256 6.18 -20.25 -14.05
C LYS A 256 7.69 -19.95 -14.02
N GLU A 257 8.08 -18.75 -14.48
CA GLU A 257 9.49 -18.30 -14.45
C GLU A 257 9.98 -18.18 -13.02
N PHE A 258 9.26 -17.45 -12.18
CA PHE A 258 9.61 -17.27 -10.77
C PHE A 258 9.66 -18.61 -10.02
N ALA A 259 8.71 -19.49 -10.31
CA ALA A 259 8.66 -20.86 -9.78
C ALA A 259 9.76 -21.78 -10.34
N LYS A 260 10.61 -21.30 -11.24
CA LYS A 260 11.68 -22.07 -11.91
C LYS A 260 11.17 -23.38 -12.53
N MET A 261 9.99 -23.34 -13.12
CA MET A 261 9.44 -24.48 -13.85
C MET A 261 10.20 -24.69 -15.15
N LYS A 262 10.56 -25.94 -15.44
CA LYS A 262 11.19 -26.33 -16.69
C LYS A 262 10.13 -26.52 -17.79
N ASP A 263 9.65 -25.42 -18.34
CA ASP A 263 8.65 -25.43 -19.41
C ASP A 263 9.12 -24.48 -20.53
N ASN A 264 8.94 -24.90 -21.79
CA ASN A 264 9.29 -24.08 -22.96
C ASN A 264 8.31 -22.92 -23.15
N ASN A 265 7.08 -23.05 -22.63
CA ASN A 265 6.08 -22.00 -22.63
C ASN A 265 5.81 -21.54 -21.19
N LEU A 266 6.25 -20.34 -20.85
CA LEU A 266 6.09 -19.77 -19.52
C LEU A 266 4.69 -19.17 -19.28
N ASP A 267 3.88 -19.00 -20.32
CA ASP A 267 2.50 -18.55 -20.20
C ASP A 267 1.60 -19.64 -19.61
N ILE A 268 0.63 -19.24 -18.83
CA ILE A 268 -0.48 -20.07 -18.32
C ILE A 268 -1.73 -19.67 -19.10
N PRO A 269 -2.20 -20.50 -20.05
CA PRO A 269 -3.33 -20.19 -20.93
C PRO A 269 -4.61 -19.86 -20.16
N ASP A 270 -5.44 -18.95 -20.72
CA ASP A 270 -6.71 -18.57 -20.10
C ASP A 270 -7.73 -19.71 -20.24
N PRO A 271 -8.30 -20.22 -19.12
CA PRO A 271 -9.32 -21.26 -19.15
C PRO A 271 -10.72 -20.73 -19.47
N ILE A 272 -10.93 -19.40 -19.52
CA ILE A 272 -12.26 -18.82 -19.71
C ILE A 272 -12.92 -19.32 -21.01
N GLY A 273 -14.15 -19.81 -20.89
CA GLY A 273 -14.88 -20.39 -22.03
C GLY A 273 -14.40 -21.78 -22.49
N ARG A 274 -13.50 -22.43 -21.74
CA ARG A 274 -13.03 -23.79 -21.98
C ARG A 274 -13.78 -24.80 -21.09
N SER A 275 -13.52 -26.08 -21.34
CA SER A 275 -14.12 -27.17 -20.54
C SER A 275 -13.59 -27.20 -19.10
N THR A 276 -14.33 -27.81 -18.17
CA THR A 276 -13.89 -28.02 -16.78
C THR A 276 -12.56 -28.75 -16.70
N GLY A 277 -12.28 -29.73 -17.57
CA GLY A 277 -10.98 -30.41 -17.65
C GLY A 277 -9.82 -29.44 -17.96
N PHE A 278 -10.04 -28.38 -18.74
CA PHE A 278 -9.03 -27.37 -18.99
C PHE A 278 -8.78 -26.49 -17.73
N TYR A 279 -9.83 -26.20 -16.95
CA TYR A 279 -9.67 -25.54 -15.65
C TYR A 279 -8.88 -26.41 -14.66
N GLU A 280 -9.13 -27.72 -14.63
CA GLU A 280 -8.36 -28.66 -13.78
C GLU A 280 -6.88 -28.71 -14.17
N MET A 281 -6.56 -28.74 -15.46
CA MET A 281 -5.17 -28.66 -15.94
C MET A 281 -4.52 -27.32 -15.58
N THR A 282 -5.24 -26.20 -15.74
CA THR A 282 -4.78 -24.87 -15.36
C THR A 282 -4.49 -24.80 -13.85
N LEU A 283 -5.43 -25.33 -13.04
CA LEU A 283 -5.26 -25.38 -11.59
C LEU A 283 -4.04 -26.23 -11.20
N ALA A 284 -3.83 -27.39 -11.80
CA ALA A 284 -2.67 -28.24 -11.52
C ALA A 284 -1.34 -27.52 -11.82
N THR A 285 -1.26 -26.80 -12.93
CA THR A 285 -0.08 -26.00 -13.30
C THR A 285 0.15 -24.87 -12.30
N ILE A 286 -0.91 -24.15 -11.91
CA ILE A 286 -0.81 -23.04 -10.93
C ILE A 286 -0.44 -23.61 -9.55
N LYS A 287 -0.98 -24.74 -9.15
CA LYS A 287 -0.70 -25.39 -7.86
C LYS A 287 0.78 -25.75 -7.76
N GLU A 288 1.35 -26.42 -8.75
CA GLU A 288 2.78 -26.72 -8.80
C GLU A 288 3.64 -25.44 -8.71
N ALA A 289 3.29 -24.41 -9.47
CA ALA A 289 4.03 -23.15 -9.45
C ALA A 289 3.93 -22.47 -8.06
N VAL A 290 2.75 -22.40 -7.47
CA VAL A 290 2.50 -21.76 -6.16
C VAL A 290 3.17 -22.52 -5.01
N GLU A 291 3.22 -23.86 -5.06
CA GLU A 291 3.99 -24.67 -4.10
C GLU A 291 5.46 -24.23 -4.09
N ARG A 292 6.08 -24.12 -5.27
CA ARG A 292 7.48 -23.66 -5.40
C ARG A 292 7.66 -22.21 -4.97
N VAL A 293 6.72 -21.31 -5.32
CA VAL A 293 6.73 -19.91 -4.84
C VAL A 293 6.74 -19.87 -3.32
N SER A 294 5.92 -20.68 -2.67
CA SER A 294 5.82 -20.74 -1.19
C SER A 294 7.09 -21.21 -0.48
N GLU A 295 8.02 -21.82 -1.20
CA GLU A 295 9.35 -22.21 -0.69
C GLU A 295 10.40 -21.07 -0.88
N ILE A 296 10.16 -20.16 -1.85
CA ILE A 296 11.13 -19.12 -2.22
C ILE A 296 10.93 -17.84 -1.40
N ILE A 297 9.67 -17.52 -1.03
CA ILE A 297 9.29 -16.23 -0.41
C ILE A 297 9.43 -16.17 1.11
#